data_9e1bbd6149e13486b56e45772703d56f
#
_entry.id   9e1bbd6149e13486b56e45772703d56f
#
_cell.length_a   1.000
_cell.length_b   1.000
_cell.length_c   1.000
_cell.angle_alpha   90.00
_cell.angle_beta   90.00
_cell.angle_gamma   90.00
#
_symmetry.space_group_name_H-M   'P 1'
#
loop_
_entity.id
_entity.type
_entity.pdbx_description
1 polymer ?
#
loop_
_entity_poly.entity_id
_entity_poly.type
_entity_poly.pdbx_seq_one_letter_code
_entity_poly.pdbx_strand_id
1 'polypeptide(L)'
;MSLLLFHLNASRTMNMEFFHRTLFVYDQQIIYKHRNLFRKFETTIPYTHVSKFFLTEGIIFSDVEIVAPGLKESIKLRYVTKRGARIAKFLIDEKTKAFGGKASAEDLENIDKIEKYIGRLYELKKNRKISQEELFIRREIFLKKIEKNNRLG
;
A
#
# COMPACT_ATOMS: atom_id res chain seq x y z
N MET A 1 12.32 -12.60 -3.98
CA MET A 1 11.12 -12.71 -3.13
C MET A 1 10.59 -11.32 -2.87
N SER A 2 9.35 -11.04 -3.21
CA SER A 2 8.79 -9.69 -3.04
C SER A 2 8.45 -9.44 -1.57
N LEU A 3 8.87 -8.28 -1.06
CA LEU A 3 8.62 -7.86 0.31
C LEU A 3 7.29 -7.09 0.38
N LEU A 4 6.35 -7.57 1.20
CA LEU A 4 5.10 -6.85 1.45
C LEU A 4 5.35 -5.66 2.38
N LEU A 5 5.25 -4.46 1.85
CA LEU A 5 5.46 -3.21 2.60
C LEU A 5 4.21 -2.81 3.38
N PHE A 6 3.05 -2.90 2.76
CA PHE A 6 1.78 -2.46 3.35
C PHE A 6 0.59 -3.16 2.69
N HIS A 7 -0.55 -3.19 3.37
CA HIS A 7 -1.81 -3.58 2.75
C HIS A 7 -2.94 -2.66 3.21
N LEU A 8 -3.88 -2.39 2.31
CA LEU A 8 -5.03 -1.54 2.52
C LEU A 8 -6.30 -2.31 2.23
N ASN A 9 -7.18 -2.40 3.21
CA ASN A 9 -8.46 -3.07 3.09
C ASN A 9 -9.60 -2.04 2.97
N ALA A 10 -10.49 -2.24 2.01
CA ALA A 10 -11.75 -1.51 1.95
C ALA A 10 -12.74 -2.08 2.99
N SER A 11 -13.57 -1.23 3.57
CA SER A 11 -14.60 -1.67 4.52
C SER A 11 -15.65 -2.56 3.85
N ARG A 12 -15.84 -3.78 4.35
CA ARG A 12 -16.90 -4.68 3.88
C ARG A 12 -18.29 -4.12 4.16
N THR A 13 -18.48 -3.64 5.38
CA THR A 13 -19.77 -3.15 5.86
C THR A 13 -20.25 -1.95 5.04
N MET A 14 -19.36 -0.99 4.80
CA MET A 14 -19.72 0.21 4.05
C MET A 14 -19.90 -0.05 2.54
N ASN A 15 -19.19 -1.05 2.00
CA ASN A 15 -19.35 -1.46 0.60
C ASN A 15 -20.46 -2.51 0.41
N MET A 16 -21.12 -2.98 1.48
CA MET A 16 -22.10 -4.08 1.45
C MET A 16 -21.56 -5.34 0.78
N GLU A 17 -20.30 -5.67 1.02
CA GLU A 17 -19.59 -6.79 0.41
C GLU A 17 -19.28 -7.88 1.43
N PHE A 18 -19.35 -9.15 1.02
CA PHE A 18 -18.98 -10.29 1.87
C PHE A 18 -17.47 -10.39 2.09
N PHE A 19 -16.68 -9.95 1.12
CA PHE A 19 -15.22 -10.04 1.16
C PHE A 19 -14.56 -8.67 1.02
N HIS A 20 -13.40 -8.51 1.65
CA HIS A 20 -12.60 -7.31 1.49
C HIS A 20 -12.05 -7.20 0.07
N ARG A 21 -12.07 -6.00 -0.46
CA ARG A 21 -11.16 -5.59 -1.52
C ARG A 21 -9.86 -5.16 -0.85
N THR A 22 -8.75 -5.72 -1.27
CA THR A 22 -7.46 -5.46 -0.64
C THR A 22 -6.44 -5.04 -1.67
N LEU A 23 -5.72 -3.99 -1.35
CA LEU A 23 -4.55 -3.53 -2.08
C LEU A 23 -3.29 -3.91 -1.31
N PHE A 24 -2.43 -4.71 -1.90
CA PHE A 24 -1.14 -5.07 -1.36
C PHE A 24 -0.04 -4.26 -2.04
N VAL A 25 0.74 -3.54 -1.27
CA VAL A 25 1.87 -2.73 -1.73
C VAL A 25 3.15 -3.51 -1.43
N TYR A 26 3.76 -4.06 -2.46
CA TYR A 26 5.04 -4.77 -2.37
C TYR A 26 6.21 -3.85 -2.74
N ASP A 27 7.43 -4.32 -2.53
CA ASP A 27 8.65 -3.61 -2.92
C ASP A 27 8.81 -3.42 -4.43
N GLN A 28 8.26 -4.33 -5.26
CA GLN A 28 8.41 -4.33 -6.72
C GLN A 28 7.12 -4.00 -7.48
N GLN A 29 5.96 -4.19 -6.87
CA GLN A 29 4.67 -4.10 -7.54
C GLN A 29 3.51 -3.91 -6.57
N ILE A 30 2.36 -3.56 -7.12
CA ILE A 30 1.09 -3.50 -6.42
C ILE A 30 0.26 -4.70 -6.84
N ILE A 31 -0.41 -5.35 -5.89
CA ILE A 31 -1.37 -6.42 -6.17
C ILE A 31 -2.73 -6.03 -5.60
N TYR A 32 -3.72 -5.94 -6.46
CA TYR A 32 -5.12 -5.76 -6.07
C TYR A 32 -5.83 -7.10 -6.05
N LYS A 33 -6.46 -7.43 -4.93
CA LYS A 33 -7.26 -8.64 -4.78
C LYS A 33 -8.70 -8.29 -4.44
N HIS A 34 -9.60 -8.90 -5.21
CA HIS A 34 -11.03 -8.83 -5.00
C HIS A 34 -11.62 -10.22 -5.14
N ARG A 35 -12.59 -10.54 -4.28
CA ARG A 35 -13.30 -11.81 -4.32
C ARG A 35 -14.78 -11.56 -4.29
N ASN A 36 -15.49 -12.24 -5.19
CA ASN A 36 -16.94 -12.44 -5.13
C ASN A 36 -17.23 -13.85 -4.60
N LEU A 37 -18.52 -14.20 -4.37
CA LEU A 37 -18.92 -15.52 -3.91
C LEU A 37 -18.34 -16.67 -4.75
N PHE A 38 -18.22 -16.48 -6.07
CA PHE A 38 -17.83 -17.51 -7.02
C PHE A 38 -16.46 -17.29 -7.68
N ARG A 39 -15.89 -16.10 -7.62
CA ARG A 39 -14.66 -15.75 -8.35
C ARG A 39 -13.70 -14.97 -7.49
N LYS A 40 -12.42 -15.27 -7.67
CA LYS A 40 -11.30 -14.49 -7.15
C LYS A 40 -10.67 -13.72 -8.31
N PHE A 41 -10.44 -12.43 -8.11
CA PHE A 41 -9.76 -11.57 -9.04
C PHE A 41 -8.45 -11.09 -8.41
N GLU A 42 -7.40 -11.16 -9.18
CA GLU A 42 -6.10 -10.63 -8.80
C GLU A 42 -5.53 -9.84 -9.98
N THR A 43 -5.13 -8.62 -9.73
CA THR A 43 -4.51 -7.75 -10.72
C THR A 43 -3.18 -7.28 -10.19
N THR A 44 -2.11 -7.56 -10.93
CA THR A 44 -0.74 -7.13 -10.61
C THR A 44 -0.38 -5.91 -11.46
N ILE A 45 0.09 -4.85 -10.82
CA ILE A 45 0.47 -3.60 -11.46
C ILE A 45 1.92 -3.27 -11.08
N PRO A 46 2.88 -3.35 -12.03
CA PRO A 46 4.22 -2.83 -11.82
C PRO A 46 4.19 -1.31 -11.60
N TYR A 47 5.09 -0.78 -10.78
CA TYR A 47 5.13 0.67 -10.53
C TYR A 47 5.40 1.50 -11.78
N THR A 48 6.11 0.96 -12.76
CA THR A 48 6.34 1.60 -14.07
C THR A 48 5.05 1.81 -14.86
N HIS A 49 3.98 1.07 -14.55
CA HIS A 49 2.67 1.18 -15.20
C HIS A 49 1.66 2.00 -14.41
N VAL A 50 1.99 2.47 -13.21
CA VAL A 50 1.10 3.36 -12.46
C VAL A 50 1.16 4.76 -13.07
N SER A 51 0.04 5.20 -13.66
CA SER A 51 -0.07 6.55 -14.23
C SER A 51 -0.42 7.58 -13.17
N LYS A 52 -1.41 7.28 -12.33
CA LYS A 52 -1.93 8.18 -11.31
C LYS A 52 -2.49 7.40 -10.12
N PHE A 53 -2.30 7.97 -8.95
CA PHE A 53 -2.94 7.54 -7.71
C PHE A 53 -3.75 8.70 -7.14
N PHE A 54 -5.06 8.55 -7.14
CA PHE A 54 -5.96 9.54 -6.56
C PHE A 54 -6.35 9.13 -5.14
N LEU A 55 -6.32 10.11 -4.25
CA LEU A 55 -6.81 9.99 -2.88
C LEU A 55 -7.89 11.05 -2.67
N THR A 56 -9.11 10.60 -2.37
CA THR A 56 -10.23 11.47 -2.00
C THR A 56 -10.53 11.27 -0.52
N GLU A 57 -10.30 12.29 0.29
CA GLU A 57 -10.55 12.23 1.73
C GLU A 57 -11.97 12.68 2.06
N GLY A 58 -12.76 11.78 2.64
CA GLY A 58 -14.06 12.09 3.22
C GLY A 58 -13.97 12.47 4.71
N ILE A 59 -15.09 12.56 5.39
CA ILE A 59 -15.14 12.91 6.82
C ILE A 59 -14.54 11.80 7.69
N ILE A 60 -14.96 10.56 7.50
CA ILE A 60 -14.57 9.38 8.29
C ILE A 60 -13.62 8.48 7.51
N PHE A 61 -13.95 8.19 6.25
CA PHE A 61 -13.21 7.31 5.35
C PHE A 61 -12.60 8.08 4.19
N SER A 62 -11.74 7.40 3.46
CA SER A 62 -11.17 7.88 2.20
C SER A 62 -11.45 6.88 1.09
N ASP A 63 -11.39 7.36 -0.15
CA ASP A 63 -11.42 6.53 -1.34
C ASP A 63 -10.08 6.66 -2.06
N VAL A 64 -9.59 5.54 -2.60
CA VAL A 64 -8.38 5.53 -3.42
C VAL A 64 -8.69 4.97 -4.80
N GLU A 65 -8.03 5.53 -5.81
CA GLU A 65 -8.15 5.09 -7.19
C GLU A 65 -6.77 5.02 -7.84
N ILE A 66 -6.48 3.88 -8.49
CA ILE A 66 -5.26 3.66 -9.25
C ILE A 66 -5.60 3.58 -10.72
N VAL A 67 -4.96 4.43 -11.50
CA VAL A 67 -5.05 4.42 -12.96
C VAL A 67 -3.76 3.86 -13.53
N ALA A 68 -3.87 2.83 -14.34
CA ALA A 68 -2.75 2.21 -15.04
C ALA A 68 -3.12 1.91 -16.50
N PRO A 69 -2.25 2.19 -17.47
CA PRO A 69 -2.45 1.79 -18.87
C PRO A 69 -2.63 0.27 -18.99
N GLY A 70 -3.54 -0.16 -19.84
CA GLY A 70 -3.83 -1.58 -20.05
C GLY A 70 -4.88 -2.17 -19.10
N LEU A 71 -5.29 -1.46 -18.06
CA LEU A 71 -6.48 -1.83 -17.29
C LEU A 71 -7.72 -1.39 -18.07
N LYS A 72 -8.74 -2.25 -18.13
CA LYS A 72 -10.05 -1.89 -18.74
C LYS A 72 -10.74 -0.77 -17.94
N GLU A 73 -10.56 -0.81 -16.62
CA GLU A 73 -11.10 0.16 -15.67
C GLU A 73 -10.07 0.47 -14.59
N SER A 74 -10.12 1.67 -14.02
CA SER A 74 -9.31 2.01 -12.86
C SER A 74 -9.67 1.14 -11.64
N ILE A 75 -8.67 0.87 -10.79
CA ILE A 75 -8.89 0.15 -9.54
C ILE A 75 -9.36 1.14 -8.48
N LYS A 76 -10.54 0.91 -7.92
CA LYS A 76 -11.15 1.75 -6.88
C LYS A 76 -11.35 0.96 -5.58
N LEU A 77 -10.81 1.52 -4.48
CA LEU A 77 -11.13 1.07 -3.13
C LEU A 77 -11.87 2.19 -2.40
N ARG A 78 -13.12 1.95 -2.09
CA ARG A 78 -13.95 2.89 -1.32
C ARG A 78 -13.96 2.53 0.15
N TYR A 79 -14.17 3.54 0.99
CA TYR A 79 -14.29 3.39 2.44
C TYR A 79 -13.08 2.70 3.07
N VAL A 80 -11.90 3.20 2.76
CA VAL A 80 -10.66 2.82 3.41
C VAL A 80 -10.36 3.78 4.58
N THR A 81 -9.54 3.36 5.53
CA THR A 81 -9.12 4.25 6.61
C THR A 81 -8.29 5.40 6.06
N LYS A 82 -8.50 6.62 6.55
CA LYS A 82 -7.72 7.81 6.13
C LYS A 82 -6.22 7.59 6.29
N ARG A 83 -5.81 7.04 7.43
CA ARG A 83 -4.40 6.73 7.70
C ARG A 83 -3.84 5.74 6.68
N GLY A 84 -4.54 4.64 6.47
CA GLY A 84 -4.12 3.61 5.52
C GLY A 84 -4.01 4.16 4.10
N ALA A 85 -4.99 4.95 3.67
CA ALA A 85 -4.99 5.59 2.35
C ALA A 85 -3.79 6.52 2.15
N ARG A 86 -3.42 7.31 3.16
CA ARG A 86 -2.25 8.21 3.12
C ARG A 86 -0.93 7.44 3.08
N ILE A 87 -0.81 6.37 3.87
CA ILE A 87 0.39 5.50 3.83
C ILE A 87 0.51 4.84 2.46
N ALA A 88 -0.57 4.28 1.92
CA ALA A 88 -0.57 3.66 0.60
C ALA A 88 -0.18 4.66 -0.49
N LYS A 89 -0.76 5.88 -0.46
CA LYS A 89 -0.40 6.94 -1.40
C LYS A 89 1.08 7.29 -1.32
N PHE A 90 1.60 7.52 -0.12
CA PHE A 90 3.01 7.82 0.10
C PHE A 90 3.93 6.74 -0.49
N LEU A 91 3.70 5.47 -0.14
CA LEU A 91 4.52 4.35 -0.61
C LEU A 91 4.46 4.20 -2.15
N ILE A 92 3.26 4.30 -2.72
CA ILE A 92 3.07 4.14 -4.17
C ILE A 92 3.70 5.31 -4.93
N ASP A 93 3.53 6.55 -4.46
CA ASP A 93 4.15 7.71 -5.07
C ASP A 93 5.69 7.62 -5.05
N GLU A 94 6.29 7.27 -3.90
CA GLU A 94 7.73 7.11 -3.76
C GLU A 94 8.28 6.00 -4.66
N LYS A 95 7.61 4.85 -4.69
CA LYS A 95 7.98 3.74 -5.56
C LYS A 95 7.83 4.08 -7.05
N THR A 96 6.74 4.74 -7.42
CA THR A 96 6.51 5.16 -8.81
C THR A 96 7.59 6.14 -9.28
N LYS A 97 8.01 7.09 -8.44
CA LYS A 97 9.13 7.98 -8.72
C LYS A 97 10.45 7.20 -8.89
N ALA A 98 10.74 6.28 -7.96
CA ALA A 98 11.96 5.49 -8.00
C ALA A 98 12.07 4.64 -9.27
N PHE A 99 11.02 3.89 -9.60
CA PHE A 99 10.97 3.06 -10.81
C PHE A 99 10.91 3.87 -12.10
N GLY A 100 10.36 5.09 -12.06
CA GLY A 100 10.33 6.03 -13.18
C GLY A 100 11.59 6.86 -13.35
N GLY A 101 12.61 6.67 -12.52
CA GLY A 101 13.86 7.43 -12.56
C GLY A 101 13.73 8.92 -12.17
N LYS A 102 12.65 9.28 -11.45
CA LYS A 102 12.34 10.65 -11.02
C LYS A 102 12.52 10.88 -9.51
N ALA A 103 12.99 9.86 -8.78
CA ALA A 103 13.20 9.95 -7.35
C ALA A 103 14.44 10.82 -7.04
N SER A 104 14.32 11.67 -6.01
CA SER A 104 15.46 12.37 -5.43
C SER A 104 16.32 11.41 -4.60
N ALA A 105 17.51 11.85 -4.21
CA ALA A 105 18.37 11.07 -3.30
C ALA A 105 17.67 10.80 -1.96
N GLU A 106 16.88 11.75 -1.46
CA GLU A 106 16.10 11.62 -0.24
C GLU A 106 14.96 10.59 -0.38
N ASP A 107 14.24 10.60 -1.52
CA ASP A 107 13.19 9.60 -1.80
C ASP A 107 13.79 8.18 -1.80
N LEU A 108 14.95 7.99 -2.42
CA LEU A 108 15.65 6.69 -2.46
C LEU A 108 16.12 6.25 -1.08
N GLU A 109 16.64 7.17 -0.26
CA GLU A 109 17.05 6.89 1.12
C GLU A 109 15.85 6.49 1.99
N ASN A 110 14.71 7.16 1.83
CA ASN A 110 13.48 6.82 2.54
C ASN A 110 12.97 5.42 2.16
N ILE A 111 12.97 5.09 0.87
CA ILE A 111 12.59 3.76 0.39
C ILE A 111 13.51 2.69 0.99
N ASP A 112 14.83 2.90 0.96
CA ASP A 112 15.81 1.95 1.52
C ASP A 112 15.59 1.75 3.03
N LYS A 113 15.35 2.81 3.79
CA LYS A 113 15.01 2.74 5.22
C LYS A 113 13.74 1.92 5.47
N ILE A 114 12.71 2.14 4.66
CA ILE A 114 11.44 1.41 4.77
C ILE A 114 11.64 -0.07 4.51
N GLU A 115 12.30 -0.43 3.43
CA GLU A 115 12.54 -1.82 3.06
C GLU A 115 13.40 -2.55 4.09
N LYS A 116 14.47 -1.93 4.57
CA LYS A 116 15.34 -2.48 5.61
C LYS A 116 14.59 -2.72 6.93
N TYR A 117 13.80 -1.74 7.37
CA TYR A 117 13.06 -1.88 8.63
C TYR A 117 11.99 -2.98 8.53
N ILE A 118 11.20 -2.97 7.48
CA ILE A 118 10.15 -3.98 7.28
C ILE A 118 10.78 -5.37 7.07
N GLY A 119 11.87 -5.47 6.32
CA GLY A 119 12.61 -6.71 6.15
C GLY A 119 13.07 -7.29 7.49
N ARG A 120 13.59 -6.45 8.41
CA ARG A 120 13.95 -6.87 9.78
C ARG A 120 12.75 -7.39 10.57
N LEU A 121 11.59 -6.76 10.45
CA LEU A 121 10.37 -7.25 11.11
C LEU A 121 9.99 -8.65 10.63
N TYR A 122 10.10 -8.91 9.33
CA TYR A 122 9.83 -10.25 8.78
C TYR A 122 10.85 -11.29 9.26
N GLU A 123 12.13 -10.94 9.37
CA GLU A 123 13.15 -11.82 9.95
C GLU A 123 12.88 -12.13 11.43
N LEU A 124 12.48 -11.12 12.22
CA LEU A 124 12.10 -11.33 13.63
C LEU A 124 10.89 -12.27 13.75
N LYS A 125 9.90 -12.12 12.88
CA LYS A 125 8.75 -13.00 12.82
C LYS A 125 9.16 -14.42 12.42
N LYS A 126 9.98 -14.58 11.38
CA LYS A 126 10.49 -15.87 10.93
C LYS A 126 11.21 -16.61 12.06
N ASN A 127 11.98 -15.89 12.86
CA ASN A 127 12.69 -16.40 14.04
C ASN A 127 11.81 -16.52 15.30
N ARG A 128 10.48 -16.36 15.16
CA ARG A 128 9.49 -16.43 16.26
C ARG A 128 9.74 -15.46 17.43
N LYS A 129 10.44 -14.36 17.19
CA LYS A 129 10.71 -13.31 18.18
C LYS A 129 9.57 -12.30 18.32
N ILE A 130 8.73 -12.18 17.32
CA ILE A 130 7.52 -11.35 17.30
C ILE A 130 6.35 -12.10 16.67
N SER A 131 5.12 -11.75 17.07
CA SER A 131 3.89 -12.27 16.48
C SER A 131 3.58 -11.59 15.14
N GLN A 132 2.62 -12.15 14.41
CA GLN A 132 2.08 -11.52 13.19
C GLN A 132 1.42 -10.16 13.49
N GLU A 133 0.68 -10.08 14.59
CA GLU A 133 0.02 -8.86 15.03
C GLU A 133 1.04 -7.78 15.40
N GLU A 134 2.07 -8.16 16.14
CA GLU A 134 3.15 -7.25 16.53
C GLU A 134 3.93 -6.74 15.31
N LEU A 135 4.18 -7.58 14.31
CA LEU A 135 4.76 -7.16 13.04
C LEU A 135 3.90 -6.08 12.38
N PHE A 136 2.58 -6.29 12.29
CA PHE A 136 1.68 -5.34 11.65
C PHE A 136 1.61 -4.01 12.40
N ILE A 137 1.52 -4.05 13.72
CA ILE A 137 1.50 -2.85 14.56
C ILE A 137 2.80 -2.04 14.40
N ARG A 138 3.95 -2.68 14.53
CA ARG A 138 5.27 -2.01 14.41
C ARG A 138 5.46 -1.42 13.01
N ARG A 139 5.08 -2.15 11.97
CA ARG A 139 5.14 -1.69 10.59
C ARG A 139 4.28 -0.44 10.39
N GLU A 140 3.03 -0.47 10.85
CA GLU A 140 2.10 0.66 10.69
C GLU A 140 2.57 1.91 11.44
N ILE A 141 3.07 1.76 12.67
CA ILE A 141 3.63 2.87 13.45
C ILE A 141 4.82 3.50 12.71
N PHE A 142 5.72 2.68 12.18
CA PHE A 142 6.90 3.15 11.46
C PHE A 142 6.53 3.91 10.17
N LEU A 143 5.65 3.32 9.35
CA LEU A 143 5.20 3.96 8.09
C LEU A 143 4.46 5.27 8.36
N LYS A 144 3.62 5.33 9.39
CA LYS A 144 2.95 6.56 9.81
C LYS A 144 3.95 7.65 10.19
N LYS A 145 5.02 7.30 10.89
CA LYS A 145 6.05 8.26 11.30
C LYS A 145 6.76 8.86 10.09
N ILE A 146 7.15 8.02 9.12
CA ILE A 146 7.83 8.46 7.91
C ILE A 146 6.89 9.33 7.05
N GLU A 147 5.66 8.88 6.83
CA GLU A 147 4.67 9.64 6.05
C GLU A 147 4.44 11.04 6.65
N LYS A 148 4.34 11.13 7.97
CA LYS A 148 4.18 12.41 8.67
C LYS A 148 5.41 13.32 8.50
N ASN A 149 6.61 12.77 8.61
CA ASN A 149 7.83 13.55 8.45
C ASN A 149 7.95 14.11 7.02
N ASN A 150 7.61 13.32 6.01
CA ASN A 150 7.62 13.76 4.60
C ASN A 150 6.62 14.88 4.28
N ARG A 151 5.55 15.01 5.08
CA ARG A 151 4.57 16.12 4.91
C ARG A 151 5.04 17.45 5.47
N LEU A 152 5.97 17.41 6.43
CA LEU A 152 6.47 18.59 7.13
C LEU A 152 7.74 19.17 6.51
N GLY A 153 8.33 18.46 5.56
CA GLY A 153 9.46 18.90 4.73
C GLY A 153 9.02 19.38 3.38
#